data_38c2146a508baaccf71ae59b1dda5572
#
_entry.id   38c2146a508baaccf71ae59b1dda5572
#
_cell.length_a   1.000
_cell.length_b   1.000
_cell.length_c   1.000
_cell.angle_alpha   90.00
_cell.angle_beta   90.00
_cell.angle_gamma   90.00
#
_symmetry.space_group_name_H-M   'P 1'
#
loop_
_entity.id
_entity.type
_entity.pdbx_description
1 polymer ?
#
loop_
_entity_poly.entity_id
_entity_poly.type
_entity_poly.pdbx_seq_one_letter_code
_entity_poly.pdbx_strand_id
1 'polypeptide(L)'
;MKTVLVNKPTHQDALDLLSKEVNVLAPYTASEDELIEMLPDVHGIMLMMGLTMTGEVIAKCKNLEIIGRHGAGYDIVDLEAAAKQGVIVTNTPYGPTESTAELAFLLMMAAARSLTLFDRAFRKGDFHIRQKITGRELLDKNVGVLGFGRIGSRFAEMCKGAFNMNVYVYDPVIDRSQVEDFGAVYMT
;
A
#
# COMPACT_ATOMS: atom_id res chain seq x y z
N MET A 1 10.06 21.94 -22.38
CA MET A 1 10.28 21.09 -21.18
C MET A 1 9.12 20.13 -21.11
N LYS A 2 9.34 18.84 -20.82
CA LYS A 2 8.26 17.85 -20.72
C LYS A 2 7.39 18.15 -19.50
N THR A 3 6.12 17.75 -19.54
CA THR A 3 5.17 17.96 -18.44
C THR A 3 4.82 16.62 -17.80
N VAL A 4 4.88 16.56 -16.46
CA VAL A 4 4.48 15.40 -15.67
C VAL A 4 3.30 15.77 -14.78
N LEU A 5 2.23 14.98 -14.87
CA LEU A 5 1.05 15.11 -14.01
C LEU A 5 1.25 14.27 -12.74
N VAL A 6 1.00 14.88 -11.59
CA VAL A 6 0.96 14.22 -10.27
C VAL A 6 -0.45 14.31 -9.74
N ASN A 7 -1.20 13.20 -9.79
CA ASN A 7 -2.65 13.24 -9.56
C ASN A 7 -3.08 13.29 -8.08
N LYS A 8 -2.18 13.07 -7.14
CA LYS A 8 -2.47 13.16 -5.69
C LYS A 8 -1.26 13.73 -4.94
N PRO A 9 -1.48 14.31 -3.74
CA PRO A 9 -0.40 14.81 -2.92
C PRO A 9 0.69 13.77 -2.65
N THR A 10 1.94 14.17 -2.80
CA THR A 10 3.13 13.37 -2.50
C THR A 10 4.11 14.17 -1.66
N HIS A 11 5.20 13.55 -1.20
CA HIS A 11 6.21 14.23 -0.40
C HIS A 11 6.88 15.36 -1.20
N GLN A 12 7.16 16.49 -0.52
CA GLN A 12 7.71 17.67 -1.17
C GLN A 12 9.06 17.40 -1.87
N ASP A 13 9.92 16.59 -1.27
CA ASP A 13 11.21 16.22 -1.88
C ASP A 13 11.06 15.56 -3.26
N ALA A 14 9.99 14.78 -3.46
CA ALA A 14 9.70 14.17 -4.76
C ALA A 14 9.29 15.21 -5.80
N LEU A 15 8.48 16.20 -5.40
CA LEU A 15 8.10 17.32 -6.27
C LEU A 15 9.31 18.20 -6.60
N ASP A 16 10.15 18.48 -5.63
CA ASP A 16 11.36 19.27 -5.81
C ASP A 16 12.35 18.58 -6.75
N LEU A 17 12.45 17.25 -6.66
CA LEU A 17 13.26 16.45 -7.58
C LEU A 17 12.73 16.49 -9.00
N LEU A 18 11.42 16.27 -9.19
CA LEU A 18 10.78 16.33 -10.50
C LEU A 18 10.90 17.71 -11.15
N SER A 19 10.67 18.77 -10.37
CA SER A 19 10.65 20.15 -10.85
C SER A 19 12.01 20.65 -11.40
N LYS A 20 13.11 19.94 -11.10
CA LYS A 20 14.42 20.24 -11.66
C LYS A 20 14.51 19.91 -13.16
N GLU A 21 13.76 18.91 -13.62
CA GLU A 21 13.89 18.33 -14.94
C GLU A 21 12.63 18.52 -15.82
N VAL A 22 11.45 18.70 -15.19
CA VAL A 22 10.16 18.74 -15.88
C VAL A 22 9.24 19.80 -15.30
N ASN A 23 8.21 20.20 -16.09
CA ASN A 23 7.07 20.94 -15.55
C ASN A 23 6.19 19.99 -14.76
N VAL A 24 5.92 20.31 -13.50
CA VAL A 24 5.02 19.51 -12.64
C VAL A 24 3.62 20.13 -12.65
N LEU A 25 2.65 19.35 -13.11
CA LEU A 25 1.24 19.67 -13.05
C LEU A 25 0.60 18.87 -11.91
N ALA A 26 0.12 19.53 -10.86
CA ALA A 26 -0.34 18.89 -9.63
C ALA A 26 -1.78 19.29 -9.24
N PRO A 27 -2.81 18.90 -10.03
CA PRO A 27 -4.21 19.27 -9.82
C PRO A 27 -4.86 18.35 -8.78
N TYR A 28 -4.46 18.44 -7.53
CA TYR A 28 -4.86 17.50 -6.46
C TYR A 28 -6.35 17.46 -6.14
N THR A 29 -7.09 18.51 -6.50
CA THR A 29 -8.54 18.62 -6.27
C THR A 29 -9.37 18.22 -7.50
N ALA A 30 -8.72 17.93 -8.64
CA ALA A 30 -9.41 17.55 -9.86
C ALA A 30 -10.08 16.18 -9.72
N SER A 31 -11.27 16.07 -10.30
CA SER A 31 -11.97 14.80 -10.51
C SER A 31 -11.23 13.92 -11.53
N GLU A 32 -11.61 12.64 -11.60
CA GLU A 32 -11.02 11.73 -12.60
C GLU A 32 -11.25 12.23 -14.03
N ASP A 33 -12.44 12.74 -14.34
CA ASP A 33 -12.77 13.27 -15.67
C ASP A 33 -11.91 14.49 -16.03
N GLU A 34 -11.76 15.44 -15.09
CA GLU A 34 -10.89 16.60 -15.29
C GLU A 34 -9.41 16.21 -15.47
N LEU A 35 -8.95 15.18 -14.76
CA LEU A 35 -7.60 14.63 -14.95
C LEU A 35 -7.44 14.04 -16.36
N ILE A 36 -8.43 13.28 -16.83
CA ILE A 36 -8.42 12.68 -18.16
C ILE A 36 -8.37 13.75 -19.27
N GLU A 37 -9.05 14.88 -19.09
CA GLU A 37 -9.01 16.00 -20.03
C GLU A 37 -7.62 16.65 -20.14
N MET A 38 -6.80 16.59 -19.08
CA MET A 38 -5.44 17.14 -19.08
C MET A 38 -4.41 16.21 -19.71
N LEU A 39 -4.70 14.89 -19.81
CA LEU A 39 -3.72 13.88 -20.22
C LEU A 39 -3.14 14.05 -21.64
N PRO A 40 -3.87 14.55 -22.66
CA PRO A 40 -3.30 14.71 -24.01
C PRO A 40 -2.03 15.57 -24.07
N ASP A 41 -1.86 16.50 -23.12
CA ASP A 41 -0.75 17.45 -23.10
C ASP A 41 0.40 17.04 -22.18
N VAL A 42 0.30 15.86 -21.49
CA VAL A 42 1.34 15.39 -20.57
C VAL A 42 2.22 14.30 -21.19
N HIS A 43 3.46 14.27 -20.74
CA HIS A 43 4.50 13.32 -21.18
C HIS A 43 4.73 12.20 -20.15
N GLY A 44 4.40 12.43 -18.89
CA GLY A 44 4.53 11.47 -17.83
C GLY A 44 3.46 11.64 -16.76
N ILE A 45 3.18 10.57 -16.04
CA ILE A 45 2.21 10.57 -14.92
C ILE A 45 2.85 9.93 -13.72
N MET A 46 2.88 10.63 -12.57
CA MET A 46 3.04 9.99 -11.27
C MET A 46 1.64 9.58 -10.79
N LEU A 47 1.32 8.31 -10.99
CA LEU A 47 -0.03 7.76 -10.83
C LEU A 47 -0.25 7.20 -9.43
N MET A 48 -1.25 7.74 -8.74
CA MET A 48 -1.80 7.20 -7.49
C MET A 48 -3.26 6.77 -7.68
N MET A 49 -4.00 6.57 -6.58
CA MET A 49 -5.43 6.26 -6.63
C MET A 49 -6.25 7.42 -7.20
N GLY A 50 -7.43 7.13 -7.77
CA GLY A 50 -8.37 8.14 -8.26
C GLY A 50 -8.12 8.59 -9.71
N LEU A 51 -7.36 7.81 -10.46
CA LEU A 51 -7.23 7.88 -11.92
C LEU A 51 -6.96 6.47 -12.43
N THR A 52 -7.75 6.00 -13.39
CA THR A 52 -7.61 4.67 -13.99
C THR A 52 -7.12 4.82 -15.44
N MET A 53 -5.99 4.23 -15.74
CA MET A 53 -5.38 4.27 -17.07
C MET A 53 -5.86 3.07 -17.89
N THR A 54 -7.13 3.13 -18.33
CA THR A 54 -7.71 2.14 -19.25
C THR A 54 -7.10 2.29 -20.65
N GLY A 55 -7.28 1.28 -21.51
CA GLY A 55 -6.84 1.37 -22.90
C GLY A 55 -7.44 2.57 -23.67
N GLU A 56 -8.69 2.93 -23.37
CA GLU A 56 -9.34 4.11 -23.97
C GLU A 56 -8.71 5.42 -23.48
N VAL A 57 -8.33 5.50 -22.22
CA VAL A 57 -7.67 6.68 -21.65
C VAL A 57 -6.26 6.80 -22.23
N ILE A 58 -5.50 5.71 -22.24
CA ILE A 58 -4.14 5.67 -22.80
C ILE A 58 -4.13 6.10 -24.26
N ALA A 59 -5.09 5.64 -25.05
CA ALA A 59 -5.21 5.99 -26.47
C ALA A 59 -5.40 7.50 -26.74
N LYS A 60 -5.92 8.26 -25.76
CA LYS A 60 -6.04 9.73 -25.84
C LYS A 60 -4.72 10.45 -25.53
N CYS A 61 -3.78 9.79 -24.87
CA CYS A 61 -2.53 10.36 -24.37
C CYS A 61 -1.41 10.24 -25.42
N LYS A 62 -1.47 11.01 -26.48
CA LYS A 62 -0.54 10.87 -27.62
C LYS A 62 0.92 11.21 -27.30
N ASN A 63 1.14 12.04 -26.28
CA ASN A 63 2.47 12.50 -25.88
C ASN A 63 3.02 11.70 -24.68
N LEU A 64 2.24 10.76 -24.12
CA LEU A 64 2.60 10.01 -22.92
C LEU A 64 3.73 9.03 -23.20
N GLU A 65 4.80 9.13 -22.43
CA GLU A 65 6.00 8.27 -22.53
C GLU A 65 6.13 7.34 -21.33
N ILE A 66 5.66 7.76 -20.14
CA ILE A 66 5.84 7.00 -18.90
C ILE A 66 4.68 7.16 -17.92
N ILE A 67 4.31 6.05 -17.29
CA ILE A 67 3.42 6.01 -16.12
C ILE A 67 4.23 5.47 -14.95
N GLY A 68 4.58 6.33 -14.00
CA GLY A 68 5.19 5.95 -12.72
C GLY A 68 4.11 5.67 -11.68
N ARG A 69 3.76 4.41 -11.45
CA ARG A 69 2.78 4.02 -10.43
C ARG A 69 3.39 4.12 -9.04
N HIS A 70 2.98 5.14 -8.27
CA HIS A 70 3.36 5.29 -6.86
C HIS A 70 2.58 4.28 -6.00
N GLY A 71 3.13 3.10 -5.86
CA GLY A 71 2.56 1.96 -5.12
C GLY A 71 2.93 0.62 -5.75
N ALA A 72 2.64 -0.47 -5.06
CA ALA A 72 2.99 -1.82 -5.49
C ALA A 72 2.02 -2.39 -6.54
N GLY A 73 0.71 -2.21 -6.34
CA GLY A 73 -0.33 -2.68 -7.26
C GLY A 73 -0.44 -1.79 -8.49
N TYR A 74 -0.67 -2.38 -9.64
CA TYR A 74 -0.79 -1.72 -10.95
C TYR A 74 -2.08 -2.11 -11.70
N ASP A 75 -3.04 -2.67 -11.02
CA ASP A 75 -4.33 -3.12 -11.59
C ASP A 75 -5.14 -1.98 -12.23
N ILE A 76 -4.81 -0.74 -11.90
CA ILE A 76 -5.42 0.47 -12.47
C ILE A 76 -4.77 0.92 -13.79
N VAL A 77 -3.83 0.15 -14.34
CA VAL A 77 -3.15 0.44 -15.61
C VAL A 77 -3.32 -0.72 -16.57
N ASP A 78 -3.85 -0.44 -17.75
CA ASP A 78 -3.86 -1.38 -18.86
C ASP A 78 -2.45 -1.50 -19.47
N LEU A 79 -1.71 -2.51 -18.99
CA LEU A 79 -0.32 -2.74 -19.40
C LEU A 79 -0.21 -3.10 -20.89
N GLU A 80 -1.20 -3.79 -21.45
CA GLU A 80 -1.19 -4.18 -22.85
C GLU A 80 -1.37 -2.96 -23.76
N ALA A 81 -2.31 -2.09 -23.41
CA ALA A 81 -2.51 -0.83 -24.13
C ALA A 81 -1.29 0.09 -24.02
N ALA A 82 -0.70 0.20 -22.82
CA ALA A 82 0.51 0.98 -22.60
C ALA A 82 1.67 0.46 -23.48
N ALA A 83 1.90 -0.84 -23.48
CA ALA A 83 2.95 -1.47 -24.29
C ALA A 83 2.73 -1.27 -25.80
N LYS A 84 1.49 -1.39 -26.28
CA LYS A 84 1.15 -1.14 -27.71
C LYS A 84 1.44 0.31 -28.14
N GLN A 85 1.27 1.27 -27.21
CA GLN A 85 1.54 2.69 -27.48
C GLN A 85 3.00 3.08 -27.18
N GLY A 86 3.83 2.16 -26.69
CA GLY A 86 5.23 2.41 -26.34
C GLY A 86 5.41 3.17 -25.01
N VAL A 87 4.38 3.19 -24.15
CA VAL A 87 4.41 3.85 -22.85
C VAL A 87 5.08 2.92 -21.82
N ILE A 88 6.10 3.43 -21.15
CA ILE A 88 6.79 2.71 -20.07
C ILE A 88 5.94 2.75 -18.80
N VAL A 89 5.74 1.60 -18.15
CA VAL A 89 5.05 1.53 -16.87
C VAL A 89 6.01 1.04 -15.80
N THR A 90 6.14 1.80 -14.71
CA THR A 90 6.94 1.43 -13.53
C THR A 90 6.08 1.44 -12.28
N ASN A 91 6.50 0.71 -11.25
CA ASN A 91 5.85 0.73 -9.94
C ASN A 91 6.88 0.75 -8.80
N THR A 92 6.39 0.91 -7.54
CA THR A 92 7.24 0.90 -6.34
C THR A 92 6.88 -0.29 -5.44
N PRO A 93 7.31 -1.52 -5.80
CA PRO A 93 6.82 -2.75 -5.15
C PRO A 93 7.25 -2.91 -3.70
N TYR A 94 8.33 -2.26 -3.28
CA TYR A 94 8.88 -2.35 -1.90
C TYR A 94 8.45 -1.18 -1.02
N GLY A 95 8.03 -0.06 -1.61
CA GLY A 95 7.69 1.17 -0.87
C GLY A 95 6.71 0.99 0.28
N PRO A 96 5.56 0.31 0.09
CA PRO A 96 4.56 0.17 1.14
C PRO A 96 4.81 -0.99 2.12
N THR A 97 5.87 -1.79 1.96
CA THR A 97 6.06 -3.03 2.72
C THR A 97 6.12 -2.78 4.22
N GLU A 98 7.05 -1.93 4.66
CA GLU A 98 7.27 -1.66 6.08
C GLU A 98 6.05 -0.99 6.73
N SER A 99 5.59 0.12 6.16
CA SER A 99 4.46 0.89 6.72
C SER A 99 3.16 0.09 6.80
N THR A 100 2.91 -0.80 5.83
CA THR A 100 1.72 -1.65 5.86
C THR A 100 1.84 -2.76 6.91
N ALA A 101 3.03 -3.37 7.04
CA ALA A 101 3.29 -4.37 8.08
C ALA A 101 3.20 -3.78 9.48
N GLU A 102 3.75 -2.58 9.70
CA GLU A 102 3.63 -1.82 10.96
C GLU A 102 2.17 -1.54 11.30
N LEU A 103 1.37 -1.09 10.33
CA LEU A 103 -0.06 -0.85 10.56
C LEU A 103 -0.80 -2.14 10.91
N ALA A 104 -0.52 -3.25 10.22
CA ALA A 104 -1.11 -4.55 10.53
C ALA A 104 -0.75 -4.99 11.97
N PHE A 105 0.50 -4.81 12.37
CA PHE A 105 0.98 -5.10 13.71
C PHE A 105 0.30 -4.22 14.78
N LEU A 106 0.19 -2.92 14.52
CA LEU A 106 -0.54 -2.00 15.39
C LEU A 106 -2.01 -2.39 15.55
N LEU A 107 -2.68 -2.74 14.45
CA LEU A 107 -4.09 -3.16 14.47
C LEU A 107 -4.28 -4.47 15.26
N MET A 108 -3.37 -5.44 15.11
CA MET A 108 -3.38 -6.67 15.90
C MET A 108 -3.27 -6.35 17.39
N MET A 109 -2.32 -5.52 17.81
CA MET A 109 -2.16 -5.10 19.20
C MET A 109 -3.41 -4.34 19.70
N ALA A 110 -3.92 -3.42 18.91
CA ALA A 110 -5.12 -2.65 19.25
C ALA A 110 -6.35 -3.56 19.45
N ALA A 111 -6.51 -4.57 18.61
CA ALA A 111 -7.58 -5.57 18.72
C ALA A 111 -7.39 -6.44 19.98
N ALA A 112 -6.19 -6.99 20.19
CA ALA A 112 -5.89 -7.84 21.36
C ALA A 112 -6.11 -7.11 22.69
N ARG A 113 -5.85 -5.81 22.74
CA ARG A 113 -5.99 -4.98 23.94
C ARG A 113 -7.29 -4.18 23.99
N SER A 114 -8.22 -4.40 23.03
CA SER A 114 -9.50 -3.66 22.96
C SER A 114 -9.34 -2.14 22.99
N LEU A 115 -8.27 -1.62 22.37
CA LEU A 115 -7.83 -0.23 22.49
C LEU A 115 -8.94 0.77 22.13
N THR A 116 -9.65 0.54 21.04
CA THR A 116 -10.72 1.45 20.56
C THR A 116 -11.91 1.52 21.51
N LEU A 117 -12.22 0.41 22.22
CA LEU A 117 -13.29 0.39 23.21
C LEU A 117 -12.88 1.19 24.45
N PHE A 118 -11.65 1.01 24.93
CA PHE A 118 -11.12 1.78 26.05
C PHE A 118 -11.02 3.26 25.74
N ASP A 119 -10.49 3.64 24.58
CA ASP A 119 -10.41 5.05 24.16
C ASP A 119 -11.79 5.72 24.15
N ARG A 120 -12.79 5.07 23.53
CA ARG A 120 -14.18 5.61 23.50
C ARG A 120 -14.81 5.75 24.88
N ALA A 121 -14.60 4.76 25.74
CA ALA A 121 -15.14 4.79 27.11
C ALA A 121 -14.48 5.89 27.95
N PHE A 122 -13.15 5.99 27.89
CA PHE A 122 -12.39 6.98 28.65
C PHE A 122 -12.71 8.40 28.25
N ARG A 123 -12.90 8.67 26.94
CA ARG A 123 -13.36 9.98 26.45
C ARG A 123 -14.76 10.36 26.94
N LYS A 124 -15.57 9.38 27.35
CA LYS A 124 -16.88 9.59 27.96
C LYS A 124 -16.84 9.61 29.49
N GLY A 125 -15.67 9.51 30.11
CA GLY A 125 -15.50 9.45 31.55
C GLY A 125 -15.84 8.08 32.18
N ASP A 126 -16.07 7.03 31.38
CA ASP A 126 -16.32 5.67 31.89
C ASP A 126 -15.00 4.94 32.16
N PHE A 127 -14.45 5.17 33.34
CA PHE A 127 -13.25 4.48 33.80
C PHE A 127 -13.51 3.06 34.34
N HIS A 128 -14.79 2.71 34.57
CA HIS A 128 -15.20 1.38 35.03
C HIS A 128 -15.14 0.31 33.93
N ILE A 129 -15.03 0.71 32.66
CA ILE A 129 -14.88 -0.19 31.50
C ILE A 129 -13.76 -1.23 31.71
N ARG A 130 -12.68 -0.87 32.41
CA ARG A 130 -11.56 -1.75 32.74
C ARG A 130 -11.93 -2.97 33.59
N GLN A 131 -13.07 -2.92 34.29
CA GLN A 131 -13.59 -4.04 35.09
C GLN A 131 -14.43 -5.00 34.26
N LYS A 132 -14.87 -4.58 33.07
CA LYS A 132 -15.76 -5.33 32.18
C LYS A 132 -15.03 -5.97 30.99
N ILE A 133 -13.89 -5.45 30.62
CA ILE A 133 -13.14 -5.88 29.44
C ILE A 133 -11.73 -6.26 29.86
N THR A 134 -11.33 -7.49 29.53
CA THR A 134 -9.98 -7.98 29.71
C THR A 134 -9.29 -8.10 28.35
N GLY A 135 -8.16 -7.41 28.18
CA GLY A 135 -7.30 -7.56 27.02
C GLY A 135 -6.52 -8.87 27.06
N ARG A 136 -5.99 -9.27 25.91
CA ARG A 136 -5.13 -10.46 25.78
C ARG A 136 -3.67 -10.03 25.65
N GLU A 137 -2.78 -10.74 26.32
CA GLU A 137 -1.33 -10.66 26.05
C GLU A 137 -1.00 -11.46 24.79
N LEU A 138 0.03 -11.03 24.08
CA LEU A 138 0.45 -11.65 22.81
C LEU A 138 1.69 -12.53 22.98
N LEU A 139 2.40 -12.42 24.10
CA LEU A 139 3.60 -13.22 24.38
C LEU A 139 3.29 -14.73 24.26
N ASP A 140 4.11 -15.44 23.48
CA ASP A 140 4.02 -16.88 23.22
C ASP A 140 2.67 -17.35 22.62
N LYS A 141 1.88 -16.45 22.05
CA LYS A 141 0.61 -16.78 21.39
C LYS A 141 0.81 -17.19 19.94
N ASN A 142 -0.25 -17.73 19.38
CA ASN A 142 -0.30 -18.09 17.96
C ASN A 142 -0.83 -16.94 17.14
N VAL A 143 -0.25 -16.74 15.94
CA VAL A 143 -0.74 -15.81 14.94
C VAL A 143 -0.89 -16.53 13.60
N GLY A 144 -2.05 -16.37 12.95
CA GLY A 144 -2.30 -16.82 11.59
C GLY A 144 -2.00 -15.70 10.58
N VAL A 145 -1.24 -16.00 9.56
CA VAL A 145 -0.90 -15.07 8.47
C VAL A 145 -1.47 -15.63 7.17
N LEU A 146 -2.43 -14.92 6.60
CA LEU A 146 -3.03 -15.25 5.32
C LEU A 146 -2.35 -14.43 4.23
N GLY A 147 -1.48 -15.07 3.43
CA GLY A 147 -0.57 -14.44 2.50
C GLY A 147 0.80 -14.17 3.11
N PHE A 148 1.85 -14.79 2.55
CA PHE A 148 3.23 -14.71 3.06
C PHE A 148 4.17 -14.02 2.07
N GLY A 149 3.65 -13.07 1.31
CA GLY A 149 4.42 -12.17 0.48
C GLY A 149 5.20 -11.14 1.31
N ARG A 150 5.71 -10.08 0.68
CA ARG A 150 6.55 -9.05 1.33
C ARG A 150 5.97 -8.49 2.64
N ILE A 151 4.68 -8.16 2.65
CA ILE A 151 4.02 -7.58 3.82
C ILE A 151 3.78 -8.64 4.89
N GLY A 152 3.23 -9.81 4.50
CA GLY A 152 2.90 -10.88 5.45
C GLY A 152 4.14 -11.46 6.14
N SER A 153 5.24 -11.67 5.41
CA SER A 153 6.50 -12.12 6.00
C SER A 153 7.07 -11.08 6.96
N ARG A 154 7.03 -9.79 6.59
CA ARG A 154 7.50 -8.72 7.48
C ARG A 154 6.67 -8.59 8.75
N PHE A 155 5.35 -8.70 8.63
CA PHE A 155 4.44 -8.75 9.79
C PHE A 155 4.76 -9.95 10.69
N ALA A 156 5.00 -11.12 10.11
CA ALA A 156 5.39 -12.33 10.86
C ALA A 156 6.71 -12.14 11.63
N GLU A 157 7.72 -11.50 11.02
CA GLU A 157 8.97 -11.13 11.69
C GLU A 157 8.73 -10.25 12.90
N MET A 158 7.89 -9.23 12.78
CA MET A 158 7.52 -8.35 13.90
C MET A 158 6.84 -9.12 15.02
N CYS A 159 5.89 -10.00 14.70
CA CYS A 159 5.20 -10.83 15.69
C CYS A 159 6.14 -11.76 16.44
N LYS A 160 7.05 -12.42 15.73
CA LYS A 160 8.03 -13.33 16.28
C LYS A 160 9.07 -12.58 17.13
N GLY A 161 9.59 -11.47 16.59
CA GLY A 161 10.61 -10.67 17.27
C GLY A 161 10.11 -9.94 18.52
N ALA A 162 8.87 -9.39 18.48
CA ALA A 162 8.34 -8.63 19.60
C ALA A 162 7.72 -9.48 20.72
N PHE A 163 7.05 -10.57 20.37
CA PHE A 163 6.24 -11.36 21.31
C PHE A 163 6.51 -12.86 21.28
N ASN A 164 7.58 -13.30 20.62
CA ASN A 164 7.90 -14.72 20.47
C ASN A 164 6.69 -15.56 20.01
N MET A 165 5.87 -15.00 19.09
CA MET A 165 4.65 -15.68 18.64
C MET A 165 4.97 -16.88 17.75
N ASN A 166 4.16 -17.93 17.86
CA ASN A 166 4.17 -19.04 16.92
C ASN A 166 3.40 -18.60 15.65
N VAL A 167 4.06 -18.62 14.52
CA VAL A 167 3.50 -18.16 13.23
C VAL A 167 2.96 -19.35 12.44
N TYR A 168 1.71 -19.26 12.02
CA TYR A 168 1.03 -20.19 11.15
C TYR A 168 0.68 -19.48 9.85
N VAL A 169 1.07 -20.03 8.71
CA VAL A 169 0.97 -19.38 7.40
C VAL A 169 0.13 -20.18 6.45
N TYR A 170 -0.81 -19.52 5.79
CA TYR A 170 -1.46 -20.03 4.59
C TYR A 170 -1.17 -19.09 3.43
N ASP A 171 -0.64 -19.62 2.34
CA ASP A 171 -0.45 -18.90 1.09
C ASP A 171 -0.54 -19.90 -0.08
N PRO A 172 -1.45 -19.67 -1.07
CA PRO A 172 -1.63 -20.62 -2.17
C PRO A 172 -0.53 -20.57 -3.25
N VAL A 173 0.37 -19.58 -3.18
CA VAL A 173 1.35 -19.30 -4.25
C VAL A 173 2.79 -19.54 -3.80
N ILE A 174 3.10 -19.28 -2.52
CA ILE A 174 4.47 -19.36 -2.02
C ILE A 174 4.88 -20.81 -1.75
N ASP A 175 6.15 -21.14 -2.00
CA ASP A 175 6.66 -22.46 -1.67
C ASP A 175 6.67 -22.69 -0.16
N ARG A 176 6.21 -23.88 0.22
CA ARG A 176 6.18 -24.33 1.61
C ARG A 176 7.54 -24.21 2.30
N SER A 177 8.62 -24.51 1.59
CA SER A 177 9.99 -24.41 2.11
C SER A 177 10.32 -23.01 2.61
N GLN A 178 9.87 -21.95 1.94
CA GLN A 178 10.13 -20.56 2.37
C GLN A 178 9.46 -20.24 3.72
N VAL A 179 8.30 -20.83 3.98
CA VAL A 179 7.61 -20.69 5.28
C VAL A 179 8.35 -21.48 6.38
N GLU A 180 8.78 -22.69 6.06
CA GLU A 180 9.51 -23.56 7.00
C GLU A 180 10.90 -23.01 7.32
N ASP A 181 11.62 -22.47 6.33
CA ASP A 181 12.93 -21.81 6.51
C ASP A 181 12.84 -20.56 7.40
N PHE A 182 11.72 -19.85 7.31
CA PHE A 182 11.43 -18.75 8.24
C PHE A 182 11.18 -19.25 9.68
N GLY A 183 10.92 -20.53 9.86
CA GLY A 183 10.54 -21.15 11.14
C GLY A 183 9.08 -20.89 11.53
N ALA A 184 8.19 -20.90 10.54
CA ALA A 184 6.74 -20.88 10.69
C ALA A 184 6.14 -22.22 10.26
N VAL A 185 4.87 -22.44 10.61
CA VAL A 185 4.13 -23.65 10.25
C VAL A 185 3.27 -23.36 9.01
N TYR A 186 3.51 -24.10 7.94
CA TYR A 186 2.66 -24.02 6.75
C TYR A 186 1.31 -24.72 6.99
N MET A 187 0.23 -24.04 6.70
CA MET A 187 -1.15 -24.54 6.83
C MET A 187 -1.75 -24.85 5.45
N THR A 188 -2.60 -25.86 5.37
CA THR A 188 -3.31 -26.28 4.16
C THR A 188 -4.77 -25.89 4.21
#